data_e47fdd3899c968da7ebad2b3919d393b
#
_entry.id   e47fdd3899c968da7ebad2b3919d393b
#
_cell.length_a   1.000
_cell.length_b   1.000
_cell.length_c   1.000
_cell.angle_alpha   90.00
_cell.angle_beta   90.00
_cell.angle_gamma   90.00
#
_symmetry.space_group_name_H-M   'P 1'
#
loop_
_entity.id
_entity.type
_entity.pdbx_description
1 polymer ?
#
loop_
_entity_poly.entity_id
_entity_poly.type
_entity_poly.pdbx_seq_one_letter_code
_entity_poly.pdbx_strand_id
1 'polypeptide(L)'
;NDKGKKTAMTALSLMSMASVGHQPIHPNEFGRAMQNALDFILLDENQDDRGYFGSKDGGRMYGHGIVTLMLSEMLGMGINKETDKKIRDQCQKAINLILKAQKVKKNSAQQGGWRYTPDARDADLSVSVWQLMALRSAKNSGLDVPSSAISNAVSYLERSYKSKLLSNGDPAEKKSGFAYQPGGAAEYTTSAAGLLAMQVCGEYESPFVHGAADWLL
;
A
#
# COMPACT_ATOMS: atom_id res chain seq x y z
N ASN A 1 -22.48 -17.41 2.37
CA ASN A 1 -21.81 -16.36 3.17
C ASN A 1 -20.58 -15.87 2.43
N ASP A 2 -20.81 -15.24 1.30
CA ASP A 2 -19.71 -14.60 0.55
C ASP A 2 -19.35 -13.29 1.24
N LYS A 3 -18.40 -13.34 2.16
CA LYS A 3 -17.71 -12.15 2.67
C LYS A 3 -16.70 -11.69 1.61
N GLY A 4 -17.20 -11.43 0.41
CA GLY A 4 -16.37 -10.95 -0.68
C GLY A 4 -15.76 -9.61 -0.32
N LYS A 5 -14.47 -9.49 -0.27
CA LYS A 5 -13.60 -8.31 -0.02
C LYS A 5 -14.12 -7.03 -0.69
N LYS A 6 -15.37 -6.64 -0.36
CA LYS A 6 -16.15 -5.63 -1.08
C LYS A 6 -15.46 -4.27 -1.10
N THR A 7 -14.93 -3.85 0.05
CA THR A 7 -14.24 -2.54 0.15
C THR A 7 -13.02 -2.48 -0.76
N ALA A 8 -12.18 -3.53 -0.75
CA ALA A 8 -10.99 -3.60 -1.60
C ALA A 8 -11.34 -3.63 -3.10
N MET A 9 -12.34 -4.42 -3.49
CA MET A 9 -12.77 -4.51 -4.89
C MET A 9 -13.37 -3.18 -5.38
N THR A 10 -14.19 -2.52 -4.54
CA THR A 10 -14.75 -1.19 -4.85
C THR A 10 -13.63 -0.15 -4.99
N ALA A 11 -12.63 -0.18 -4.10
CA ALA A 11 -11.49 0.74 -4.16
C ALA A 11 -10.66 0.54 -5.45
N LEU A 12 -10.38 -0.70 -5.84
CA LEU A 12 -9.70 -0.99 -7.11
C LEU A 12 -10.48 -0.51 -8.33
N SER A 13 -11.81 -0.72 -8.34
CA SER A 13 -12.67 -0.24 -9.43
C SER A 13 -12.67 1.29 -9.52
N LEU A 14 -12.69 1.98 -8.38
CA LEU A 14 -12.64 3.44 -8.32
C LEU A 14 -11.30 3.97 -8.84
N MET A 15 -10.17 3.40 -8.40
CA MET A 15 -8.85 3.76 -8.91
C MET A 15 -8.71 3.47 -10.42
N SER A 16 -9.30 2.39 -10.92
CA SER A 16 -9.31 2.08 -12.36
C SER A 16 -10.01 3.17 -13.17
N MET A 17 -11.16 3.67 -12.72
CA MET A 17 -11.85 4.78 -13.38
C MET A 17 -11.06 6.09 -13.28
N ALA A 18 -10.44 6.36 -12.13
CA ALA A 18 -9.61 7.53 -11.94
C ALA A 18 -8.36 7.53 -12.83
N SER A 19 -7.75 6.37 -13.07
CA SER A 19 -6.54 6.22 -13.90
C SER A 19 -6.75 6.61 -15.36
N VAL A 20 -7.99 6.60 -15.84
CA VAL A 20 -8.37 7.06 -17.18
C VAL A 20 -9.03 8.45 -17.19
N GLY A 21 -8.89 9.20 -16.07
CA GLY A 21 -9.27 10.61 -15.96
C GLY A 21 -10.72 10.87 -15.53
N HIS A 22 -11.47 9.84 -15.10
CA HIS A 22 -12.79 10.08 -14.52
C HIS A 22 -12.69 10.60 -13.08
N GLN A 23 -13.68 11.39 -12.69
CA GLN A 23 -13.77 11.96 -11.33
C GLN A 23 -15.22 11.87 -10.82
N PRO A 24 -15.44 11.77 -9.49
CA PRO A 24 -16.79 11.69 -8.91
C PRO A 24 -17.69 12.86 -9.29
N ILE A 25 -17.14 14.03 -9.56
CA ILE A 25 -17.91 15.23 -9.93
C ILE A 25 -18.39 15.23 -11.40
N HIS A 26 -17.89 14.34 -12.25
CA HIS A 26 -18.29 14.33 -13.66
C HIS A 26 -19.77 13.98 -13.82
N PRO A 27 -20.56 14.76 -14.61
CA PRO A 27 -22.01 14.58 -14.76
C PRO A 27 -22.35 13.44 -15.74
N ASN A 28 -21.68 12.31 -15.65
CA ASN A 28 -21.86 11.15 -16.52
C ASN A 28 -21.99 9.86 -15.68
N GLU A 29 -22.15 8.71 -16.35
CA GLU A 29 -22.29 7.41 -15.68
C GLU A 29 -21.08 7.01 -14.84
N PHE A 30 -19.87 7.32 -15.32
CA PHE A 30 -18.63 7.02 -14.58
C PHE A 30 -18.51 7.87 -13.31
N GLY A 31 -18.80 9.17 -13.38
CA GLY A 31 -18.79 10.03 -12.20
C GLY A 31 -19.81 9.57 -11.15
N ARG A 32 -21.02 9.21 -11.57
CA ARG A 32 -22.03 8.63 -10.65
C ARG A 32 -21.57 7.30 -10.04
N ALA A 33 -20.96 6.42 -10.84
CA ALA A 33 -20.42 5.16 -10.34
C ALA A 33 -19.27 5.38 -9.33
N MET A 34 -18.37 6.32 -9.60
CA MET A 34 -17.27 6.69 -8.69
C MET A 34 -17.82 7.30 -7.39
N GLN A 35 -18.83 8.16 -7.47
CA GLN A 35 -19.47 8.72 -6.28
C GLN A 35 -20.11 7.64 -5.43
N ASN A 36 -20.92 6.75 -6.02
CA ASN A 36 -21.54 5.64 -5.30
C ASN A 36 -20.48 4.72 -4.65
N ALA A 37 -19.39 4.46 -5.35
CA ALA A 37 -18.28 3.66 -4.84
C ALA A 37 -17.59 4.35 -3.65
N LEU A 38 -17.36 5.65 -3.74
CA LEU A 38 -16.75 6.44 -2.68
C LEU A 38 -17.69 6.52 -1.45
N ASP A 39 -18.98 6.79 -1.66
CA ASP A 39 -19.98 6.83 -0.60
C ASP A 39 -20.06 5.48 0.13
N PHE A 40 -20.03 4.36 -0.61
CA PHE A 40 -19.97 3.03 0.00
C PHE A 40 -18.71 2.84 0.85
N ILE A 41 -17.51 3.19 0.35
CA ILE A 41 -16.27 3.06 1.14
C ILE A 41 -16.33 3.90 2.42
N LEU A 42 -16.89 5.10 2.34
CA LEU A 42 -16.98 6.06 3.44
C LEU A 42 -18.07 5.72 4.48
N LEU A 43 -18.85 4.64 4.31
CA LEU A 43 -19.77 4.20 5.35
C LEU A 43 -19.01 3.88 6.65
N ASP A 44 -19.50 4.35 7.78
CA ASP A 44 -18.85 4.18 9.09
C ASP A 44 -18.70 2.69 9.47
N GLU A 45 -19.58 1.83 8.97
CA GLU A 45 -19.50 0.38 9.16
C GLU A 45 -18.31 -0.28 8.48
N ASN A 46 -17.67 0.35 7.47
CA ASN A 46 -16.55 -0.20 6.72
C ASN A 46 -15.20 0.05 7.40
N GLN A 47 -15.11 1.01 8.30
CA GLN A 47 -13.91 1.31 9.08
C GLN A 47 -14.18 1.09 10.56
N ASP A 48 -13.39 0.28 11.27
CA ASP A 48 -13.54 0.12 12.72
C ASP A 48 -12.93 1.31 13.49
N ASP A 49 -13.14 1.34 14.81
CA ASP A 49 -12.67 2.43 15.69
C ASP A 49 -11.15 2.64 15.68
N ARG A 50 -10.39 1.61 15.28
CA ARG A 50 -8.93 1.68 15.13
C ARG A 50 -8.51 2.28 13.79
N GLY A 51 -9.46 2.54 12.89
CA GLY A 51 -9.21 2.97 11.52
C GLY A 51 -9.05 1.84 10.50
N TYR A 52 -9.43 0.61 10.83
CA TYR A 52 -9.17 -0.60 10.03
C TYR A 52 -10.30 -0.93 9.06
N PHE A 53 -10.02 -0.93 7.75
CA PHE A 53 -10.97 -1.29 6.69
C PHE A 53 -11.07 -2.80 6.42
N GLY A 54 -10.11 -3.60 6.81
CA GLY A 54 -10.05 -5.03 6.50
C GLY A 54 -10.68 -5.96 7.54
N SER A 55 -11.33 -5.42 8.59
CA SER A 55 -11.79 -6.21 9.72
C SER A 55 -13.07 -6.99 9.45
N LYS A 56 -14.02 -6.42 8.70
CA LYS A 56 -15.38 -6.95 8.57
C LYS A 56 -15.62 -7.76 7.30
N ASP A 57 -14.97 -7.42 6.18
CA ASP A 57 -15.18 -8.06 4.89
C ASP A 57 -14.12 -9.10 4.51
N GLY A 58 -13.19 -9.41 5.43
CA GLY A 58 -12.12 -10.39 5.20
C GLY A 58 -10.98 -9.88 4.33
N GLY A 59 -10.95 -8.59 3.96
CA GLY A 59 -9.87 -7.96 3.18
C GLY A 59 -8.55 -7.91 3.92
N ARG A 60 -8.58 -7.95 5.27
CA ARG A 60 -7.41 -7.91 6.13
C ARG A 60 -6.51 -6.71 5.78
N MET A 61 -5.19 -6.81 6.03
CA MET A 61 -4.24 -5.74 5.69
C MET A 61 -4.10 -5.52 4.17
N TYR A 62 -4.39 -6.50 3.32
CA TYR A 62 -4.49 -6.27 1.88
C TYR A 62 -5.58 -5.23 1.55
N GLY A 63 -6.81 -5.52 1.98
CA GLY A 63 -7.93 -4.62 1.76
C GLY A 63 -7.70 -3.24 2.39
N HIS A 64 -7.11 -3.23 3.58
CA HIS A 64 -6.75 -2.00 4.27
C HIS A 64 -5.78 -1.13 3.45
N GLY A 65 -4.67 -1.69 2.95
CA GLY A 65 -3.70 -0.95 2.13
C GLY A 65 -4.32 -0.43 0.83
N ILE A 66 -5.09 -1.27 0.13
CA ILE A 66 -5.78 -0.91 -1.12
C ILE A 66 -6.77 0.25 -0.89
N VAL A 67 -7.62 0.16 0.14
CA VAL A 67 -8.60 1.22 0.45
C VAL A 67 -7.89 2.49 0.89
N THR A 68 -6.83 2.39 1.69
CA THR A 68 -6.07 3.55 2.15
C THR A 68 -5.36 4.26 0.99
N LEU A 69 -4.78 3.50 0.05
CA LEU A 69 -4.20 4.04 -1.19
C LEU A 69 -5.28 4.79 -1.97
N MET A 70 -6.42 4.16 -2.23
CA MET A 70 -7.52 4.79 -2.95
C MET A 70 -7.98 6.09 -2.26
N LEU A 71 -8.18 6.10 -0.95
CA LEU A 71 -8.58 7.30 -0.23
C LEU A 71 -7.54 8.43 -0.34
N SER A 72 -6.25 8.08 -0.32
CA SER A 72 -5.18 9.09 -0.49
C SER A 72 -5.13 9.69 -1.90
N GLU A 73 -5.49 8.91 -2.94
CA GLU A 73 -5.62 9.38 -4.32
C GLU A 73 -6.90 10.22 -4.54
N MET A 74 -7.94 10.00 -3.73
CA MET A 74 -9.22 10.72 -3.82
C MET A 74 -9.27 11.99 -2.98
N LEU A 75 -8.19 12.36 -2.28
CA LEU A 75 -8.15 13.62 -1.51
C LEU A 75 -8.33 14.83 -2.42
N GLY A 76 -9.33 15.65 -2.11
CA GLY A 76 -9.70 16.83 -2.91
C GLY A 76 -10.57 16.53 -4.12
N MET A 77 -11.00 15.27 -4.30
CA MET A 77 -11.93 14.85 -5.36
C MET A 77 -13.36 14.60 -4.86
N GLY A 78 -13.66 14.95 -3.61
CA GLY A 78 -15.02 14.90 -3.07
C GLY A 78 -15.95 15.88 -3.77
N ILE A 79 -17.23 15.52 -3.85
CA ILE A 79 -18.26 16.37 -4.48
C ILE A 79 -18.57 17.65 -3.70
N ASN A 80 -18.16 17.71 -2.43
CA ASN A 80 -18.30 18.85 -1.53
C ASN A 80 -17.26 18.77 -0.40
N LYS A 81 -17.16 19.87 0.39
CA LYS A 81 -16.22 19.98 1.51
C LYS A 81 -16.43 18.96 2.62
N GLU A 82 -17.66 18.51 2.84
CA GLU A 82 -17.98 17.50 3.86
C GLU A 82 -17.43 16.14 3.46
N THR A 83 -17.64 15.74 2.21
CA THR A 83 -17.06 14.51 1.64
C THR A 83 -15.55 14.54 1.67
N ASP A 84 -14.91 15.65 1.25
CA ASP A 84 -13.45 15.81 1.31
C ASP A 84 -12.92 15.69 2.74
N LYS A 85 -13.61 16.30 3.70
CA LYS A 85 -13.24 16.15 5.11
C LYS A 85 -13.35 14.70 5.57
N LYS A 86 -14.41 13.99 5.20
CA LYS A 86 -14.60 12.57 5.57
C LYS A 86 -13.53 11.68 4.96
N ILE A 87 -13.18 11.89 3.66
CA ILE A 87 -12.07 11.20 2.99
C ILE A 87 -10.76 11.40 3.79
N ARG A 88 -10.43 12.65 4.11
CA ARG A 88 -9.21 13.00 4.85
C ARG A 88 -9.18 12.35 6.23
N ASP A 89 -10.24 12.47 7.01
CA ASP A 89 -10.32 11.95 8.37
C ASP A 89 -10.20 10.42 8.40
N GLN A 90 -10.92 9.72 7.53
CA GLN A 90 -10.86 8.27 7.44
C GLN A 90 -9.50 7.77 6.90
N CYS A 91 -8.93 8.46 5.91
CA CYS A 91 -7.61 8.15 5.39
C CYS A 91 -6.53 8.32 6.48
N GLN A 92 -6.54 9.43 7.24
CA GLN A 92 -5.57 9.63 8.32
C GLN A 92 -5.70 8.57 9.43
N LYS A 93 -6.91 8.16 9.81
CA LYS A 93 -7.11 7.05 10.75
C LYS A 93 -6.51 5.75 10.21
N ALA A 94 -6.72 5.46 8.93
CA ALA A 94 -6.16 4.27 8.29
C ALA A 94 -4.62 4.31 8.25
N ILE A 95 -4.02 5.44 7.90
CA ILE A 95 -2.57 5.66 7.96
C ILE A 95 -2.02 5.42 9.36
N ASN A 96 -2.69 5.94 10.39
CA ASN A 96 -2.25 5.73 11.79
C ASN A 96 -2.22 4.24 12.17
N LEU A 97 -3.16 3.44 11.67
CA LEU A 97 -3.13 1.98 11.85
C LEU A 97 -1.93 1.33 11.12
N ILE A 98 -1.66 1.72 9.87
CA ILE A 98 -0.50 1.23 9.11
C ILE A 98 0.79 1.51 9.88
N LEU A 99 0.96 2.74 10.37
CA LEU A 99 2.12 3.16 11.15
C LEU A 99 2.25 2.39 12.47
N LYS A 100 1.13 2.14 13.16
CA LYS A 100 1.10 1.33 14.38
C LYS A 100 1.48 -0.14 14.10
N ALA A 101 0.96 -0.72 13.04
CA ALA A 101 1.25 -2.09 12.63
C ALA A 101 2.72 -2.28 12.23
N GLN A 102 3.35 -1.29 11.59
CA GLN A 102 4.77 -1.33 11.28
C GLN A 102 5.67 -1.42 12.53
N LYS A 103 5.28 -0.72 13.60
CA LYS A 103 6.02 -0.66 14.88
C LYS A 103 5.92 -1.95 15.71
N VAL A 104 5.02 -2.88 15.38
CA VAL A 104 4.97 -4.19 16.04
C VAL A 104 6.32 -4.86 15.89
N LYS A 105 6.88 -5.33 17.01
CA LYS A 105 8.21 -5.97 17.04
C LYS A 105 8.22 -7.26 16.22
N LYS A 106 9.10 -7.31 15.26
CA LYS A 106 9.40 -8.44 14.38
C LYS A 106 10.88 -8.84 14.53
N ASN A 107 11.29 -9.94 13.93
CA ASN A 107 12.73 -10.21 13.79
C ASN A 107 13.38 -9.15 12.87
N SER A 108 14.71 -9.01 12.94
CA SER A 108 15.45 -7.96 12.23
C SER A 108 15.27 -8.00 10.71
N ALA A 109 15.12 -9.18 10.12
CA ALA A 109 14.91 -9.31 8.69
C ALA A 109 13.54 -8.81 8.24
N GLN A 110 12.52 -8.93 9.09
CA GLN A 110 11.13 -8.61 8.78
C GLN A 110 10.65 -7.26 9.35
N GLN A 111 11.49 -6.58 10.13
CA GLN A 111 11.15 -5.26 10.69
C GLN A 111 10.96 -4.25 9.55
N GLY A 112 9.94 -3.40 9.64
CA GLY A 112 9.58 -2.41 8.62
C GLY A 112 8.49 -2.85 7.65
N GLY A 113 8.26 -4.17 7.50
CA GLY A 113 7.18 -4.72 6.69
C GLY A 113 5.89 -5.00 7.46
N TRP A 114 4.89 -5.52 6.75
CA TRP A 114 3.54 -5.87 7.27
C TRP A 114 3.11 -7.27 6.85
N ARG A 115 2.12 -7.80 7.56
CA ARG A 115 1.48 -9.09 7.28
C ARG A 115 -0.04 -8.93 7.24
N TYR A 116 -0.77 -10.02 7.28
CA TYR A 116 -2.23 -10.07 7.10
C TYR A 116 -3.05 -9.38 8.19
N THR A 117 -2.51 -9.22 9.41
CA THR A 117 -3.19 -8.56 10.52
C THR A 117 -2.33 -7.43 11.10
N PRO A 118 -2.96 -6.39 11.71
CA PRO A 118 -2.21 -5.24 12.25
C PRO A 118 -1.22 -5.58 13.37
N ASP A 119 -1.44 -6.68 14.08
CA ASP A 119 -0.65 -7.14 15.23
C ASP A 119 0.35 -8.25 14.88
N ALA A 120 0.48 -8.59 13.59
CA ALA A 120 1.38 -9.63 13.12
C ALA A 120 2.85 -9.37 13.50
N ARG A 121 3.55 -10.43 13.90
CA ARG A 121 4.95 -10.39 14.30
C ARG A 121 5.91 -10.88 13.20
N ASP A 122 5.40 -10.99 12.00
CA ASP A 122 6.14 -11.28 10.77
C ASP A 122 5.70 -10.32 9.65
N ALA A 123 6.30 -10.43 8.48
CA ALA A 123 6.00 -9.61 7.32
C ALA A 123 6.12 -10.42 6.04
N ASP A 124 5.38 -10.03 5.00
CA ASP A 124 5.60 -10.48 3.64
C ASP A 124 5.57 -9.30 2.66
N LEU A 125 6.22 -9.47 1.52
CA LEU A 125 6.37 -8.42 0.54
C LEU A 125 5.04 -8.04 -0.10
N SER A 126 4.18 -9.01 -0.36
CA SER A 126 2.94 -8.77 -1.09
C SER A 126 1.94 -7.90 -0.32
N VAL A 127 1.86 -8.03 1.01
CA VAL A 127 1.10 -7.12 1.87
C VAL A 127 1.83 -5.78 2.03
N SER A 128 3.16 -5.83 2.22
CA SER A 128 3.97 -4.65 2.52
C SER A 128 3.96 -3.62 1.39
N VAL A 129 3.94 -4.05 0.13
CA VAL A 129 3.88 -3.16 -1.03
C VAL A 129 2.64 -2.27 -1.00
N TRP A 130 1.46 -2.81 -0.70
CA TRP A 130 0.23 -2.03 -0.61
C TRP A 130 0.26 -0.98 0.50
N GLN A 131 0.82 -1.33 1.67
CA GLN A 131 0.97 -0.38 2.77
C GLN A 131 1.96 0.73 2.40
N LEU A 132 3.09 0.38 1.77
CA LEU A 132 4.10 1.35 1.38
C LEU A 132 3.56 2.32 0.32
N MET A 133 2.87 1.82 -0.71
CA MET A 133 2.21 2.67 -1.71
C MET A 133 1.20 3.62 -1.07
N ALA A 134 0.38 3.12 -0.13
CA ALA A 134 -0.58 3.95 0.60
C ALA A 134 0.12 5.05 1.44
N LEU A 135 1.19 4.72 2.16
CA LEU A 135 1.98 5.71 2.90
C LEU A 135 2.60 6.76 1.98
N ARG A 136 3.12 6.34 0.83
CA ARG A 136 3.77 7.26 -0.11
C ARG A 136 2.76 8.22 -0.75
N SER A 137 1.63 7.70 -1.25
CA SER A 137 0.55 8.49 -1.81
C SER A 137 -0.03 9.47 -0.76
N ALA A 138 -0.31 8.99 0.45
CA ALA A 138 -0.80 9.81 1.54
C ALA A 138 0.16 10.96 1.90
N LYS A 139 1.47 10.69 1.93
CA LYS A 139 2.49 11.73 2.16
C LYS A 139 2.51 12.77 1.05
N ASN A 140 2.43 12.35 -0.20
CA ASN A 140 2.38 13.26 -1.36
C ASN A 140 1.12 14.14 -1.32
N SER A 141 0.01 13.61 -0.78
CA SER A 141 -1.27 14.32 -0.62
C SER A 141 -1.38 15.15 0.68
N GLY A 142 -0.26 15.33 1.40
CA GLY A 142 -0.18 16.21 2.58
C GLY A 142 -0.81 15.64 3.86
N LEU A 143 -0.90 14.31 3.97
CA LEU A 143 -1.24 13.64 5.22
C LEU A 143 0.00 13.44 6.11
N ASP A 144 -0.23 13.25 7.40
CA ASP A 144 0.84 13.06 8.38
C ASP A 144 1.44 11.65 8.28
N VAL A 145 2.54 11.55 7.52
CA VAL A 145 3.32 10.32 7.33
C VAL A 145 4.79 10.60 7.61
N PRO A 146 5.37 10.04 8.70
CA PRO A 146 6.79 10.18 8.99
C PRO A 146 7.66 9.60 7.87
N SER A 147 8.70 10.34 7.45
CA SER A 147 9.64 9.85 6.42
C SER A 147 10.30 8.53 6.83
N SER A 148 10.58 8.35 8.13
CA SER A 148 11.15 7.12 8.67
C SER A 148 10.28 5.87 8.43
N ALA A 149 8.95 6.02 8.35
CA ALA A 149 8.08 4.88 8.07
C ALA A 149 8.28 4.38 6.62
N ILE A 150 8.46 5.29 5.67
CA ILE A 150 8.77 4.95 4.27
C ILE A 150 10.17 4.33 4.20
N SER A 151 11.19 4.97 4.78
CA SER A 151 12.57 4.45 4.77
C SER A 151 12.67 3.05 5.41
N ASN A 152 11.96 2.80 6.51
CA ASN A 152 11.93 1.47 7.14
C ASN A 152 11.30 0.41 6.22
N ALA A 153 10.28 0.78 5.43
CA ALA A 153 9.65 -0.13 4.49
C ALA A 153 10.56 -0.39 3.27
N VAL A 154 11.24 0.64 2.74
CA VAL A 154 12.26 0.47 1.69
C VAL A 154 13.35 -0.50 2.17
N SER A 155 13.89 -0.30 3.37
CA SER A 155 14.89 -1.22 3.93
C SER A 155 14.37 -2.65 4.12
N TYR A 156 13.05 -2.84 4.37
CA TYR A 156 12.44 -4.17 4.36
C TYR A 156 12.44 -4.77 2.95
N LEU A 157 12.13 -3.99 1.90
CA LEU A 157 12.18 -4.45 0.51
C LEU A 157 13.61 -4.85 0.13
N GLU A 158 14.63 -4.04 0.46
CA GLU A 158 16.04 -4.36 0.21
C GLU A 158 16.44 -5.71 0.81
N ARG A 159 16.00 -6.01 2.06
CA ARG A 159 16.23 -7.31 2.69
C ARG A 159 15.44 -8.45 2.05
N SER A 160 14.37 -8.15 1.33
CA SER A 160 13.58 -9.14 0.58
C SER A 160 14.16 -9.44 -0.81
N TYR A 161 15.10 -8.63 -1.29
CA TYR A 161 15.84 -8.91 -2.52
C TYR A 161 16.73 -10.13 -2.32
N LYS A 162 16.74 -11.05 -3.29
CA LYS A 162 17.47 -12.32 -3.21
C LYS A 162 18.96 -12.11 -3.48
N SER A 163 19.67 -11.56 -2.51
CA SER A 163 21.11 -11.36 -2.53
C SER A 163 21.66 -11.26 -1.10
N LYS A 164 22.97 -11.49 -0.95
CA LYS A 164 23.71 -11.00 0.22
C LYS A 164 23.97 -9.51 0.03
N LEU A 165 23.98 -8.75 1.12
CA LEU A 165 24.39 -7.37 1.08
C LEU A 165 25.91 -7.27 1.29
N LEU A 166 26.55 -6.40 0.51
CA LEU A 166 27.94 -6.01 0.65
C LEU A 166 28.09 -5.02 1.83
N SER A 167 29.32 -4.70 2.21
CA SER A 167 29.61 -3.75 3.30
C SER A 167 29.11 -2.32 3.06
N ASN A 168 28.94 -1.94 1.79
CA ASN A 168 28.36 -0.65 1.37
C ASN A 168 26.82 -0.66 1.29
N GLY A 169 26.16 -1.79 1.58
CA GLY A 169 24.73 -1.97 1.50
C GLY A 169 24.19 -2.43 0.15
N ASP A 170 25.01 -2.47 -0.91
CA ASP A 170 24.58 -2.94 -2.22
C ASP A 170 24.37 -4.45 -2.27
N PRO A 171 23.53 -4.97 -3.19
CA PRO A 171 23.40 -6.40 -3.40
C PRO A 171 24.66 -6.97 -4.10
N ALA A 172 25.13 -8.12 -3.62
CA ALA A 172 26.19 -8.86 -4.28
C ALA A 172 25.74 -9.45 -5.64
N GLU A 173 24.49 -9.89 -5.71
CA GLU A 173 23.86 -10.38 -6.94
C GLU A 173 23.21 -9.20 -7.70
N LYS A 174 23.85 -8.79 -8.79
CA LYS A 174 23.42 -7.66 -9.62
C LYS A 174 22.15 -7.93 -10.43
N LYS A 175 21.84 -9.20 -10.74
CA LYS A 175 20.63 -9.62 -11.46
C LYS A 175 19.89 -10.65 -10.62
N SER A 176 18.88 -10.21 -9.89
CA SER A 176 18.03 -11.04 -9.03
C SER A 176 16.68 -10.35 -8.80
N GLY A 177 15.75 -11.04 -8.16
CA GLY A 177 14.42 -10.51 -7.85
C GLY A 177 14.12 -10.48 -6.35
N PHE A 178 12.89 -10.10 -6.02
CA PHE A 178 12.41 -10.04 -4.65
C PHE A 178 11.71 -11.35 -4.25
N ALA A 179 11.99 -11.80 -3.03
CA ALA A 179 11.33 -12.93 -2.41
C ALA A 179 10.05 -12.50 -1.69
N TYR A 180 9.15 -13.45 -1.49
CA TYR A 180 7.94 -13.25 -0.69
C TYR A 180 8.25 -12.85 0.76
N GLN A 181 9.29 -13.46 1.35
CA GLN A 181 9.87 -13.06 2.65
C GLN A 181 11.39 -13.02 2.54
N PRO A 182 12.08 -12.19 3.34
CA PRO A 182 13.53 -12.17 3.38
C PRO A 182 14.14 -13.56 3.57
N GLY A 183 15.12 -13.91 2.73
CA GLY A 183 15.76 -15.22 2.70
C GLY A 183 15.09 -16.27 1.81
N GLY A 184 13.89 -16.00 1.27
CA GLY A 184 13.19 -16.86 0.32
C GLY A 184 13.79 -16.87 -1.09
N ALA A 185 13.14 -17.57 -2.01
CA ALA A 185 13.46 -17.51 -3.45
C ALA A 185 12.83 -16.25 -4.08
N ALA A 186 13.48 -15.71 -5.11
CA ALA A 186 12.88 -14.67 -5.94
C ALA A 186 11.73 -15.24 -6.77
N GLU A 187 10.65 -14.47 -6.87
CA GLU A 187 9.44 -14.83 -7.62
C GLU A 187 9.03 -13.67 -8.54
N TYR A 188 8.47 -13.96 -9.70
CA TYR A 188 8.07 -12.94 -10.68
C TYR A 188 7.11 -11.90 -10.10
N THR A 189 6.05 -12.36 -9.44
CA THR A 189 5.00 -11.47 -8.89
C THR A 189 5.53 -10.56 -7.79
N THR A 190 6.32 -11.07 -6.86
CA THR A 190 6.93 -10.28 -5.80
C THR A 190 8.03 -9.36 -6.31
N SER A 191 8.76 -9.79 -7.34
CA SER A 191 9.78 -8.95 -7.97
C SER A 191 9.19 -7.74 -8.69
N ALA A 192 8.13 -7.94 -9.48
CA ALA A 192 7.42 -6.83 -10.12
C ALA A 192 6.82 -5.85 -9.08
N ALA A 193 6.21 -6.39 -8.02
CA ALA A 193 5.62 -5.58 -6.96
C ALA A 193 6.68 -4.81 -6.14
N GLY A 194 7.80 -5.45 -5.79
CA GLY A 194 8.90 -4.82 -5.08
C GLY A 194 9.59 -3.73 -5.89
N LEU A 195 9.84 -4.00 -7.18
CA LEU A 195 10.37 -3.03 -8.15
C LEU A 195 9.49 -1.78 -8.21
N LEU A 196 8.18 -1.95 -8.43
CA LEU A 196 7.22 -0.85 -8.47
C LEU A 196 7.24 -0.05 -7.15
N ALA A 197 7.20 -0.72 -6.01
CA ALA A 197 7.15 -0.07 -4.71
C ALA A 197 8.40 0.78 -4.44
N MET A 198 9.59 0.29 -4.80
CA MET A 198 10.82 1.06 -4.68
C MET A 198 10.83 2.29 -5.61
N GLN A 199 10.41 2.14 -6.86
CA GLN A 199 10.30 3.26 -7.81
C GLN A 199 9.32 4.33 -7.33
N VAL A 200 8.15 3.95 -6.82
CA VAL A 200 7.16 4.88 -6.24
C VAL A 200 7.75 5.65 -5.03
N CYS A 201 8.71 5.05 -4.32
CA CYS A 201 9.43 5.71 -3.24
C CYS A 201 10.60 6.60 -3.68
N GLY A 202 10.91 6.63 -4.99
CA GLY A 202 11.98 7.46 -5.56
C GLY A 202 13.32 6.76 -5.72
N GLU A 203 13.38 5.44 -5.48
CA GLU A 203 14.61 4.64 -5.53
C GLU A 203 14.96 4.20 -6.97
N TYR A 204 14.85 5.12 -7.97
CA TYR A 204 15.02 4.79 -9.39
C TYR A 204 16.41 4.26 -9.74
N GLU A 205 17.45 4.83 -9.16
CA GLU A 205 18.85 4.50 -9.43
C GLU A 205 19.40 3.41 -8.50
N SER A 206 18.53 2.82 -7.69
CA SER A 206 18.93 1.77 -6.75
C SER A 206 19.40 0.50 -7.49
N PRO A 207 20.52 -0.13 -7.09
CA PRO A 207 20.98 -1.39 -7.67
C PRO A 207 19.96 -2.54 -7.52
N PHE A 208 19.09 -2.47 -6.51
CA PHE A 208 17.98 -3.42 -6.34
C PHE A 208 16.93 -3.25 -7.44
N VAL A 209 16.65 -2.01 -7.84
CA VAL A 209 15.68 -1.70 -8.91
C VAL A 209 16.23 -2.17 -10.26
N HIS A 210 17.48 -1.80 -10.59
CA HIS A 210 18.12 -2.24 -11.83
C HIS A 210 18.22 -3.77 -11.90
N GLY A 211 18.69 -4.40 -10.82
CA GLY A 211 18.82 -5.86 -10.78
C GLY A 211 17.50 -6.61 -10.90
N ALA A 212 16.42 -6.07 -10.33
CA ALA A 212 15.09 -6.67 -10.46
C ALA A 212 14.49 -6.46 -11.86
N ALA A 213 14.70 -5.30 -12.47
CA ALA A 213 14.28 -5.04 -13.85
C ALA A 213 14.98 -6.00 -14.83
N ASP A 214 16.30 -6.12 -14.73
CA ASP A 214 17.07 -7.05 -15.57
C ASP A 214 16.69 -8.53 -15.36
N TRP A 215 16.25 -8.88 -14.14
CA TRP A 215 15.85 -10.24 -13.82
C TRP A 215 14.45 -10.58 -14.36
N LEU A 216 13.55 -9.59 -14.47
CA LEU A 216 12.20 -9.76 -15.00
C LEU A 216 12.15 -9.84 -16.53
N LEU A 217 13.15 -9.26 -17.24
CA LEU A 217 13.35 -9.32 -18.68
C LEU A 217 14.10 -10.60 -19.10
#